data_3b0b66bc3ea497447c53e9068cb8407d
#
_entry.id   3b0b66bc3ea497447c53e9068cb8407d
#
_cell.length_a   1.000
_cell.length_b   1.000
_cell.length_c   1.000
_cell.angle_alpha   90.00
_cell.angle_beta   90.00
_cell.angle_gamma   90.00
#
_symmetry.space_group_name_H-M   'P 1'
#
loop_
_entity.id
_entity.type
_entity.pdbx_description
1 polymer ?
#
loop_
_entity_poly.entity_id
_entity_poly.type
_entity_poly.pdbx_seq_one_letter_code
_entity_poly.pdbx_strand_id
1 'polypeptide(L)'
;MLRTIRLTLAIVFFAFITLLFLDFSGTLHSWMGWMAKIQFLPALLALNVGVVVLLVALTLLFGRVYCSVICPLGVFQDVISRFAGKRKKNRFRYSPALKWLRYGMLALFAVALIAGIRFHAVASLLEPYSSYGRIASNLFAPVYQWGNNLLAYWAERADSYAFYETEVWMKSLSTFIIAVITLVVLAVLAWRSGRTYCNTICPVGTVLGFLSKYSLLKPVIDTKKCSSCGLCARNCKASCINIKVHEIDYSRCVACMDSVSYTHLRAHETLA
;
A
#
# COMPACT_ATOMS: atom_id res chain seq x y z
N MET A 1 12.99 14.69 -9.32
CA MET A 1 11.69 15.36 -9.23
C MET A 1 10.53 14.39 -9.06
N LEU A 2 10.24 13.46 -9.99
CA LEU A 2 9.11 12.50 -9.92
C LEU A 2 9.07 11.66 -8.64
N ARG A 3 10.21 11.15 -8.17
CA ARG A 3 10.32 10.39 -6.92
C ARG A 3 9.91 11.21 -5.70
N THR A 4 10.32 12.49 -5.64
CA THR A 4 9.99 13.38 -4.52
C THR A 4 8.50 13.68 -4.49
N ILE A 5 7.91 14.05 -5.64
CA ILE A 5 6.47 14.30 -5.76
C ILE A 5 5.66 13.06 -5.33
N ARG A 6 6.03 11.88 -5.84
CA ARG A 6 5.36 10.63 -5.45
C ARG A 6 5.49 10.37 -3.94
N LEU A 7 6.67 10.62 -3.34
CA LEU A 7 6.90 10.37 -1.92
C LEU A 7 6.09 11.33 -1.04
N THR A 8 6.06 12.63 -1.38
CA THR A 8 5.24 13.60 -0.64
C THR A 8 3.76 13.27 -0.71
N LEU A 9 3.24 12.97 -1.90
CA LEU A 9 1.85 12.55 -2.05
C LEU A 9 1.55 11.27 -1.25
N ALA A 10 2.43 10.27 -1.29
CA ALA A 10 2.25 9.04 -0.53
C ALA A 10 2.22 9.27 0.99
N ILE A 11 3.07 10.17 1.51
CA ILE A 11 3.08 10.54 2.94
C ILE A 11 1.78 11.24 3.30
N VAL A 12 1.33 12.19 2.48
CA VAL A 12 0.09 12.94 2.71
C VAL A 12 -1.12 12.00 2.74
N PHE A 13 -1.30 11.17 1.72
CA PHE A 13 -2.40 10.20 1.67
C PHE A 13 -2.35 9.21 2.84
N PHE A 14 -1.17 8.71 3.16
CA PHE A 14 -0.98 7.78 4.27
C PHE A 14 -1.32 8.41 5.61
N ALA A 15 -0.85 9.64 5.87
CA ALA A 15 -1.13 10.37 7.11
C ALA A 15 -2.65 10.62 7.26
N PHE A 16 -3.31 11.12 6.22
CA PHE A 16 -4.74 11.41 6.27
C PHE A 16 -5.60 10.15 6.45
N ILE A 17 -5.29 9.06 5.73
CA ILE A 17 -6.00 7.80 5.90
C ILE A 17 -5.76 7.23 7.31
N THR A 18 -4.55 7.34 7.85
CA THR A 18 -4.26 6.90 9.22
C THR A 18 -5.05 7.72 10.22
N LEU A 19 -5.05 9.05 10.11
CA LEU A 19 -5.83 9.94 10.97
C LEU A 19 -7.32 9.64 10.90
N LEU A 20 -7.83 9.29 9.71
CA LEU A 20 -9.24 8.89 9.54
C LEU A 20 -9.59 7.63 10.34
N PHE A 21 -8.67 6.67 10.47
CA PHE A 21 -8.87 5.48 11.31
C PHE A 21 -8.65 5.73 12.80
N LEU A 22 -7.92 6.78 13.16
CA LEU A 22 -7.66 7.19 14.54
C LEU A 22 -8.72 8.16 15.09
N ASP A 23 -9.55 8.70 14.19
CA ASP A 23 -10.59 9.67 14.55
C ASP A 23 -11.67 9.03 15.43
N PHE A 24 -11.68 9.41 16.70
CA PHE A 24 -12.70 9.02 17.65
C PHE A 24 -13.82 10.04 17.80
N SER A 25 -13.60 11.28 17.34
CA SER A 25 -14.57 12.39 17.42
C SER A 25 -15.53 12.42 16.21
N GLY A 26 -15.19 11.73 15.11
CA GLY A 26 -15.97 11.75 13.87
C GLY A 26 -15.82 13.04 13.05
N THR A 27 -15.10 14.03 13.55
CA THR A 27 -14.91 15.32 12.88
C THR A 27 -14.10 15.21 11.59
N LEU A 28 -13.00 14.44 11.62
CA LEU A 28 -12.18 14.18 10.44
C LEU A 28 -12.94 13.35 9.41
N HIS A 29 -13.80 12.44 9.86
CA HIS A 29 -14.59 11.61 8.95
C HIS A 29 -15.59 12.44 8.12
N SER A 30 -16.18 13.48 8.67
CA SER A 30 -17.09 14.38 7.95
C SER A 30 -16.36 15.17 6.84
N TRP A 31 -15.11 15.56 7.07
CA TRP A 31 -14.31 16.37 6.13
C TRP A 31 -13.55 15.52 5.11
N MET A 32 -12.99 14.40 5.55
CA MET A 32 -12.04 13.59 4.76
C MET A 32 -12.56 12.18 4.43
N GLY A 33 -13.80 11.84 4.78
CA GLY A 33 -14.39 10.52 4.51
C GLY A 33 -14.41 10.12 3.03
N TRP A 34 -14.30 11.11 2.10
CA TRP A 34 -14.14 10.85 0.68
C TRP A 34 -12.85 10.07 0.35
N MET A 35 -11.80 10.18 1.17
CA MET A 35 -10.56 9.42 0.97
C MET A 35 -10.72 7.91 1.16
N ALA A 36 -11.68 7.49 1.99
CA ALA A 36 -12.08 6.08 2.09
C ALA A 36 -12.82 5.62 0.81
N LYS A 37 -13.67 6.49 0.25
CA LYS A 37 -14.48 6.19 -0.94
C LYS A 37 -13.67 6.09 -2.23
N ILE A 38 -12.49 6.71 -2.31
CA ILE A 38 -11.57 6.58 -3.46
C ILE A 38 -10.69 5.32 -3.41
N GLN A 39 -10.79 4.51 -2.35
CA GLN A 39 -10.09 3.23 -2.33
C GLN A 39 -10.73 2.25 -3.32
N PHE A 40 -9.89 1.45 -3.99
CA PHE A 40 -10.32 0.65 -5.14
C PHE A 40 -11.51 -0.27 -4.84
N LEU A 41 -11.43 -1.06 -3.76
CA LEU A 41 -12.51 -1.99 -3.43
C LEU A 41 -13.75 -1.31 -2.83
N PRO A 42 -13.64 -0.38 -1.87
CA PRO A 42 -14.79 0.41 -1.42
C PRO A 42 -15.52 1.12 -2.57
N ALA A 43 -14.77 1.69 -3.53
CA ALA A 43 -15.37 2.31 -4.72
C ALA A 43 -16.09 1.29 -5.61
N LEU A 44 -15.50 0.11 -5.79
CA LEU A 44 -16.10 -0.99 -6.58
C LEU A 44 -17.39 -1.49 -5.93
N LEU A 45 -17.38 -1.75 -4.62
CA LEU A 45 -18.54 -2.24 -3.87
C LEU A 45 -19.66 -1.20 -3.75
N ALA A 46 -19.29 0.09 -3.66
CA ALA A 46 -20.25 1.19 -3.69
C ALA A 46 -20.77 1.51 -5.09
N LEU A 47 -20.39 0.72 -6.12
CA LEU A 47 -20.73 0.95 -7.53
C LEU A 47 -20.40 2.38 -8.01
N ASN A 48 -19.36 2.98 -7.44
CA ASN A 48 -18.90 4.30 -7.86
C ASN A 48 -18.06 4.20 -9.14
N VAL A 49 -18.77 4.09 -10.26
CA VAL A 49 -18.17 3.88 -11.59
C VAL A 49 -17.15 4.97 -11.93
N GLY A 50 -17.42 6.23 -11.57
CA GLY A 50 -16.51 7.35 -11.85
C GLY A 50 -15.14 7.18 -11.19
N VAL A 51 -15.11 6.80 -9.93
CA VAL A 51 -13.84 6.55 -9.21
C VAL A 51 -13.11 5.34 -9.77
N VAL A 52 -13.84 4.25 -10.06
CA VAL A 52 -13.22 3.03 -10.64
C VAL A 52 -12.60 3.34 -12.00
N VAL A 53 -13.32 4.04 -12.88
CA VAL A 53 -12.81 4.46 -14.19
C VAL A 53 -11.59 5.36 -14.03
N LEU A 54 -11.62 6.33 -13.11
CA LEU A 54 -10.49 7.20 -12.82
C LEU A 54 -9.25 6.40 -12.38
N LEU A 55 -9.41 5.42 -11.48
CA LEU A 55 -8.30 4.58 -10.99
C LEU A 55 -7.75 3.66 -12.09
N VAL A 56 -8.62 3.13 -12.95
CA VAL A 56 -8.21 2.35 -14.13
C VAL A 56 -7.45 3.24 -15.12
N ALA A 57 -7.96 4.43 -15.44
CA ALA A 57 -7.30 5.39 -16.31
C ALA A 57 -5.92 5.80 -15.77
N LEU A 58 -5.82 6.13 -14.46
CA LEU A 58 -4.55 6.39 -13.78
C LEU A 58 -3.57 5.22 -13.90
N THR A 59 -4.07 3.99 -13.80
CA THR A 59 -3.23 2.79 -13.94
C THR A 59 -2.77 2.58 -15.38
N LEU A 60 -3.60 2.87 -16.36
CA LEU A 60 -3.23 2.80 -17.78
C LEU A 60 -2.27 3.91 -18.18
N LEU A 61 -2.35 5.09 -17.57
CA LEU A 61 -1.43 6.19 -17.84
C LEU A 61 -0.07 5.97 -17.15
N PHE A 62 -0.05 5.77 -15.83
CA PHE A 62 1.15 5.82 -15.01
C PHE A 62 1.57 4.47 -14.41
N GLY A 63 0.90 3.38 -14.77
CA GLY A 63 1.09 2.09 -14.12
C GLY A 63 0.48 2.03 -12.72
N ARG A 64 0.99 1.16 -11.84
CA ARG A 64 0.42 0.89 -10.50
C ARG A 64 0.69 2.03 -9.48
N VAL A 65 0.49 3.29 -9.87
CA VAL A 65 0.68 4.45 -8.97
C VAL A 65 -0.28 4.39 -7.78
N TYR A 66 -1.51 3.89 -7.97
CA TYR A 66 -2.44 3.64 -6.86
C TYR A 66 -1.77 2.89 -5.69
N CYS A 67 -1.08 1.77 -5.98
CA CYS A 67 -0.42 0.97 -4.95
C CYS A 67 0.77 1.67 -4.27
N SER A 68 1.33 2.71 -4.89
CA SER A 68 2.50 3.41 -4.37
C SER A 68 2.20 4.75 -3.71
N VAL A 69 1.00 5.30 -3.91
CA VAL A 69 0.60 6.63 -3.42
C VAL A 69 -0.67 6.55 -2.59
N ILE A 70 -1.75 5.95 -3.13
CA ILE A 70 -3.09 6.02 -2.53
C ILE A 70 -3.32 4.87 -1.52
N CYS A 71 -2.85 3.66 -1.84
CA CYS A 71 -3.08 2.49 -1.00
C CYS A 71 -2.27 2.56 0.30
N PRO A 72 -2.91 2.66 1.49
CA PRO A 72 -2.20 2.80 2.76
C PRO A 72 -1.34 1.58 3.10
N LEU A 73 -1.82 0.37 2.79
CA LEU A 73 -1.06 -0.86 3.03
C LEU A 73 0.22 -0.91 2.19
N GLY A 74 0.17 -0.41 0.95
CA GLY A 74 1.34 -0.33 0.07
C GLY A 74 2.39 0.65 0.60
N VAL A 75 1.95 1.82 1.06
CA VAL A 75 2.85 2.82 1.66
C VAL A 75 3.42 2.30 2.99
N PHE A 76 2.61 1.63 3.81
CA PHE A 76 3.04 1.01 5.06
C PHE A 76 4.16 -0.02 4.85
N GLN A 77 4.04 -0.89 3.82
CA GLN A 77 5.13 -1.80 3.45
C GLN A 77 6.41 -1.05 3.02
N ASP A 78 6.28 0.09 2.35
CA ASP A 78 7.45 0.92 2.00
C ASP A 78 8.13 1.48 3.25
N VAL A 79 7.37 1.91 4.25
CA VAL A 79 7.89 2.38 5.54
C VAL A 79 8.67 1.26 6.22
N ILE A 80 8.05 0.07 6.42
CA ILE A 80 8.71 -1.08 7.04
C ILE A 80 9.99 -1.46 6.27
N SER A 81 9.87 -1.55 4.94
CA SER A 81 10.99 -1.92 4.10
C SER A 81 12.13 -0.91 4.14
N ARG A 82 11.87 0.36 4.40
CA ARG A 82 12.87 1.42 4.54
C ARG A 82 13.65 1.28 5.87
N PHE A 83 12.96 0.96 6.96
CA PHE A 83 13.61 0.65 8.25
C PHE A 83 14.50 -0.59 8.15
N ALA A 84 14.02 -1.64 7.50
CA ALA A 84 14.80 -2.85 7.26
C ALA A 84 16.09 -2.57 6.47
N GLY A 85 16.10 -1.58 5.58
CA GLY A 85 17.21 -1.32 4.68
C GLY A 85 18.40 -0.60 5.20
N LYS A 86 18.24 0.04 6.31
CA LYS A 86 19.39 0.63 7.00
C LYS A 86 20.38 -0.44 7.48
N ARG A 87 19.96 -1.71 7.56
CA ARG A 87 20.76 -2.83 8.09
C ARG A 87 21.37 -3.76 7.02
N LYS A 88 20.95 -3.74 5.74
CA LYS A 88 21.44 -4.69 4.72
C LYS A 88 21.98 -3.99 3.47
N LYS A 89 23.23 -4.23 3.14
CA LYS A 89 23.95 -3.67 1.99
C LYS A 89 23.46 -4.19 0.62
N ASN A 90 22.84 -5.39 0.55
CA ASN A 90 22.29 -6.02 -0.66
C ASN A 90 20.82 -6.44 -0.42
N ARG A 91 19.89 -5.59 -0.78
CA ARG A 91 18.54 -5.64 -0.26
C ARG A 91 17.55 -6.46 -1.07
N PHE A 92 17.48 -6.21 -2.33
CA PHE A 92 16.48 -6.84 -3.20
C PHE A 92 17.19 -7.60 -4.33
N ARG A 93 16.62 -8.75 -4.69
CA ARG A 93 17.03 -9.53 -5.85
C ARG A 93 15.81 -9.76 -6.72
N TYR A 94 16.02 -9.86 -8.02
CA TYR A 94 14.97 -10.32 -8.92
C TYR A 94 14.45 -11.69 -8.45
N SER A 95 13.15 -11.83 -8.38
CA SER A 95 12.47 -13.11 -8.16
C SER A 95 11.41 -13.31 -9.26
N PRO A 96 11.23 -14.51 -9.80
CA PRO A 96 10.18 -14.78 -10.78
C PRO A 96 8.80 -14.56 -10.13
N ALA A 97 7.82 -14.17 -10.93
CA ALA A 97 6.46 -14.00 -10.45
C ALA A 97 5.83 -15.36 -10.11
N LEU A 98 5.32 -15.51 -8.90
CA LEU A 98 4.53 -16.70 -8.50
C LEU A 98 3.12 -16.57 -9.08
N LYS A 99 2.98 -16.82 -10.38
CA LYS A 99 1.73 -16.64 -11.13
C LYS A 99 0.58 -17.45 -10.54
N TRP A 100 0.84 -18.70 -10.16
CA TRP A 100 -0.16 -19.59 -9.60
C TRP A 100 -0.76 -19.05 -8.29
N LEU A 101 0.10 -18.64 -7.34
CA LEU A 101 -0.35 -18.05 -6.08
C LEU A 101 -1.14 -16.77 -6.30
N ARG A 102 -0.65 -15.91 -7.19
CA ARG A 102 -1.25 -14.62 -7.51
C ARG A 102 -2.66 -14.75 -8.08
N TYR A 103 -2.86 -15.62 -9.07
CA TYR A 103 -4.16 -15.84 -9.69
C TYR A 103 -5.07 -16.70 -8.80
N GLY A 104 -4.50 -17.64 -8.02
CA GLY A 104 -5.24 -18.41 -7.01
C GLY A 104 -5.84 -17.52 -5.92
N MET A 105 -5.07 -16.55 -5.42
CA MET A 105 -5.57 -15.56 -4.43
C MET A 105 -6.63 -14.63 -5.02
N LEU A 106 -6.49 -14.25 -6.30
CA LEU A 106 -7.53 -13.49 -6.99
C LEU A 106 -8.81 -14.28 -7.17
N ALA A 107 -8.71 -15.55 -7.56
CA ALA A 107 -9.87 -16.45 -7.70
C ALA A 107 -10.56 -16.67 -6.35
N LEU A 108 -9.79 -16.95 -5.29
CA LEU A 108 -10.32 -17.07 -3.93
C LEU A 108 -11.08 -15.80 -3.50
N PHE A 109 -10.53 -14.64 -3.79
CA PHE A 109 -11.17 -13.36 -3.50
C PHE A 109 -12.47 -13.16 -4.29
N ALA A 110 -12.46 -13.48 -5.60
CA ALA A 110 -13.63 -13.36 -6.44
C ALA A 110 -14.74 -14.32 -5.99
N VAL A 111 -14.40 -15.58 -5.67
CA VAL A 111 -15.35 -16.55 -5.11
C VAL A 111 -15.91 -16.06 -3.77
N ALA A 112 -15.08 -15.52 -2.89
CA ALA A 112 -15.52 -14.97 -1.61
C ALA A 112 -16.50 -13.80 -1.76
N LEU A 113 -16.31 -12.95 -2.77
CA LEU A 113 -17.25 -11.86 -3.08
C LEU A 113 -18.58 -12.38 -3.61
N ILE A 114 -18.57 -13.39 -4.50
CA ILE A 114 -19.78 -13.96 -5.12
C ILE A 114 -20.57 -14.80 -4.09
N ALA A 115 -19.87 -15.56 -3.23
CA ALA A 115 -20.50 -16.39 -2.20
C ALA A 115 -21.21 -15.59 -1.08
N GLY A 116 -21.08 -14.25 -1.07
CA GLY A 116 -21.87 -13.35 -0.25
C GLY A 116 -21.43 -13.29 1.22
N ILE A 117 -22.38 -13.00 2.11
CA ILE A 117 -22.14 -12.59 3.50
C ILE A 117 -21.28 -13.56 4.32
N ARG A 118 -21.42 -14.86 4.09
CA ARG A 118 -20.67 -15.90 4.85
C ARG A 118 -19.16 -15.84 4.60
N PHE A 119 -18.73 -15.42 3.41
CA PHE A 119 -17.31 -15.36 3.03
C PHE A 119 -16.74 -13.93 2.99
N HIS A 120 -17.55 -12.93 3.36
CA HIS A 120 -17.13 -11.53 3.41
C HIS A 120 -15.89 -11.32 4.32
N ALA A 121 -15.76 -12.10 5.38
CA ALA A 121 -14.59 -12.05 6.27
C ALA A 121 -13.29 -12.39 5.52
N VAL A 122 -13.31 -13.42 4.63
CA VAL A 122 -12.15 -13.81 3.81
C VAL A 122 -11.80 -12.70 2.82
N ALA A 123 -12.81 -12.14 2.15
CA ALA A 123 -12.60 -11.02 1.22
C ALA A 123 -11.98 -9.81 1.94
N SER A 124 -12.48 -9.47 3.13
CA SER A 124 -11.95 -8.34 3.92
C SER A 124 -10.53 -8.59 4.45
N LEU A 125 -10.13 -9.85 4.68
CA LEU A 125 -8.76 -10.20 5.06
C LEU A 125 -7.77 -9.98 3.92
N LEU A 126 -8.19 -10.21 2.68
CA LEU A 126 -7.36 -10.06 1.49
C LEU A 126 -7.32 -8.62 0.96
N GLU A 127 -8.31 -7.82 1.32
CA GLU A 127 -8.40 -6.42 0.92
C GLU A 127 -7.34 -5.57 1.62
N PRO A 128 -6.54 -4.79 0.86
CA PRO A 128 -5.46 -4.00 1.44
C PRO A 128 -5.95 -2.86 2.34
N TYR A 129 -7.07 -2.21 2.01
CA TYR A 129 -7.62 -1.11 2.81
C TYR A 129 -8.19 -1.62 4.13
N SER A 130 -9.01 -2.68 4.12
CA SER A 130 -9.56 -3.32 5.33
C SER A 130 -8.46 -3.91 6.21
N SER A 131 -7.43 -4.51 5.61
CA SER A 131 -6.28 -5.05 6.36
C SER A 131 -5.50 -3.96 7.08
N TYR A 132 -5.27 -2.81 6.43
CA TYR A 132 -4.65 -1.66 7.06
C TYR A 132 -5.57 -1.05 8.13
N GLY A 133 -6.86 -0.92 7.85
CA GLY A 133 -7.86 -0.40 8.80
C GLY A 133 -7.94 -1.21 10.09
N ARG A 134 -7.87 -2.55 10.00
CA ARG A 134 -7.80 -3.40 11.20
C ARG A 134 -6.54 -3.15 12.03
N ILE A 135 -5.38 -3.01 11.38
CA ILE A 135 -4.13 -2.67 12.07
C ILE A 135 -4.26 -1.30 12.74
N ALA A 136 -4.73 -0.30 12.01
CA ALA A 136 -4.87 1.07 12.53
C ALA A 136 -5.86 1.14 13.69
N SER A 137 -7.05 0.56 13.53
CA SER A 137 -8.12 0.64 14.55
C SER A 137 -7.85 -0.20 15.79
N ASN A 138 -7.16 -1.35 15.69
CA ASN A 138 -6.95 -2.23 16.84
C ASN A 138 -5.58 -2.04 17.51
N LEU A 139 -4.58 -1.49 16.81
CA LEU A 139 -3.24 -1.32 17.36
C LEU A 139 -2.84 0.14 17.52
N PHE A 140 -3.11 1.00 16.53
CA PHE A 140 -2.70 2.40 16.59
C PHE A 140 -3.72 3.28 17.32
N ALA A 141 -5.02 3.03 17.15
CA ALA A 141 -6.06 3.82 17.81
C ALA A 141 -6.00 3.74 19.33
N PRO A 142 -5.86 2.57 20.00
CA PRO A 142 -5.70 2.49 21.44
C PRO A 142 -4.47 3.25 21.94
N VAL A 143 -3.34 3.16 21.23
CA VAL A 143 -2.11 3.89 21.59
C VAL A 143 -2.32 5.40 21.46
N TYR A 144 -3.01 5.84 20.41
CA TYR A 144 -3.35 7.25 20.21
C TYR A 144 -4.30 7.77 21.31
N GLN A 145 -5.35 7.00 21.66
CA GLN A 145 -6.29 7.33 22.72
C GLN A 145 -5.60 7.39 24.10
N TRP A 146 -4.67 6.46 24.35
CA TRP A 146 -3.85 6.48 25.57
C TRP A 146 -2.98 7.74 25.64
N GLY A 147 -2.37 8.12 24.53
CA GLY A 147 -1.63 9.37 24.43
C GLY A 147 -2.51 10.60 24.66
N ASN A 148 -3.73 10.61 24.11
CA ASN A 148 -4.70 11.68 24.34
C ASN A 148 -5.10 11.78 25.82
N ASN A 149 -5.38 10.65 26.48
CA ASN A 149 -5.75 10.62 27.89
C ASN A 149 -4.60 11.10 28.79
N LEU A 150 -3.35 10.77 28.43
CA LEU A 150 -2.19 11.33 29.11
C LEU A 150 -2.10 12.86 28.96
N LEU A 151 -2.38 13.38 27.77
CA LEU A 151 -2.42 14.83 27.54
C LEU A 151 -3.61 15.48 28.27
N ALA A 152 -4.78 14.84 28.30
CA ALA A 152 -5.93 15.30 29.06
C ALA A 152 -5.61 15.44 30.55
N TYR A 153 -4.97 14.43 31.14
CA TYR A 153 -4.52 14.45 32.53
C TYR A 153 -3.57 15.64 32.85
N TRP A 154 -2.63 15.93 31.93
CA TRP A 154 -1.75 17.09 32.08
C TRP A 154 -2.45 18.42 31.86
N ALA A 155 -3.38 18.49 30.91
CA ALA A 155 -4.17 19.69 30.60
C ALA A 155 -5.09 20.06 31.76
N GLU A 156 -5.77 19.10 32.39
CA GLU A 156 -6.62 19.30 33.58
C GLU A 156 -5.83 19.89 34.75
N ARG A 157 -4.59 19.45 34.98
CA ARG A 157 -3.72 20.04 36.01
C ARG A 157 -3.26 21.46 35.71
N ALA A 158 -3.33 21.88 34.42
CA ALA A 158 -3.01 23.22 33.96
C ALA A 158 -4.27 24.10 33.78
N ASP A 159 -5.41 23.68 34.36
CA ASP A 159 -6.74 24.34 34.22
C ASP A 159 -7.15 24.56 32.73
N SER A 160 -6.70 23.68 31.84
CA SER A 160 -7.03 23.73 30.43
C SER A 160 -7.90 22.53 30.02
N TYR A 161 -9.07 22.81 29.45
CA TYR A 161 -10.00 21.80 28.94
C TYR A 161 -9.87 21.55 27.43
N ALA A 162 -8.67 21.72 26.87
CA ALA A 162 -8.41 21.52 25.44
C ALA A 162 -8.45 20.04 25.03
N PHE A 163 -8.20 19.13 25.97
CA PHE A 163 -8.26 17.67 25.78
C PHE A 163 -9.25 17.07 26.75
N TYR A 164 -10.01 16.08 26.29
CA TYR A 164 -10.95 15.34 27.13
C TYR A 164 -10.60 13.85 27.17
N GLU A 165 -10.89 13.21 28.26
CA GLU A 165 -10.66 11.80 28.45
C GLU A 165 -11.59 10.98 27.57
N THR A 166 -11.04 9.95 26.92
CA THR A 166 -11.79 9.03 26.06
C THR A 166 -11.63 7.61 26.57
N GLU A 167 -12.72 6.84 26.55
CA GLU A 167 -12.68 5.43 26.88
C GLU A 167 -11.87 4.64 25.85
N VAL A 168 -10.81 3.98 26.30
CA VAL A 168 -10.02 3.10 25.46
C VAL A 168 -10.68 1.74 25.38
N TRP A 169 -11.46 1.52 24.31
CA TRP A 169 -12.22 0.29 24.12
C TRP A 169 -11.55 -0.65 23.13
N MET A 170 -11.29 -1.88 23.55
CA MET A 170 -10.90 -2.97 22.63
C MET A 170 -12.18 -3.62 22.08
N LYS A 171 -12.43 -3.43 20.78
CA LYS A 171 -13.66 -3.88 20.09
C LYS A 171 -13.92 -5.38 20.24
N SER A 172 -12.90 -6.22 20.09
CA SER A 172 -12.97 -7.68 20.20
C SER A 172 -11.57 -8.28 20.24
N LEU A 173 -11.37 -9.29 21.10
CA LEU A 173 -10.09 -10.01 21.18
C LEU A 173 -9.76 -10.73 19.86
N SER A 174 -10.75 -11.28 19.17
CA SER A 174 -10.53 -11.97 17.89
C SER A 174 -10.05 -11.01 16.81
N THR A 175 -10.61 -9.81 16.68
CA THR A 175 -10.17 -8.82 15.70
C THR A 175 -8.78 -8.28 16.04
N PHE A 176 -8.45 -8.15 17.32
CA PHE A 176 -7.12 -7.78 17.78
C PHE A 176 -6.06 -8.82 17.38
N ILE A 177 -6.33 -10.11 17.64
CA ILE A 177 -5.41 -11.22 17.28
C ILE A 177 -5.19 -11.23 15.76
N ILE A 178 -6.26 -11.10 14.96
CA ILE A 178 -6.17 -11.04 13.49
C ILE A 178 -5.33 -9.82 13.05
N ALA A 179 -5.51 -8.66 13.67
CA ALA A 179 -4.72 -7.46 13.37
C ALA A 179 -3.22 -7.67 13.65
N VAL A 180 -2.88 -8.28 14.79
CA VAL A 180 -1.49 -8.60 15.17
C VAL A 180 -0.89 -9.59 14.18
N ILE A 181 -1.58 -10.68 13.86
CA ILE A 181 -1.11 -11.68 12.89
C ILE A 181 -0.88 -11.01 11.53
N THR A 182 -1.84 -10.21 11.07
CA THR A 182 -1.74 -9.47 9.79
C THR A 182 -0.53 -8.55 9.79
N LEU A 183 -0.32 -7.79 10.88
CA LEU A 183 0.84 -6.90 11.02
C LEU A 183 2.16 -7.68 10.98
N VAL A 184 2.27 -8.79 11.72
CA VAL A 184 3.49 -9.62 11.76
C VAL A 184 3.78 -10.20 10.37
N VAL A 185 2.79 -10.78 9.71
CA VAL A 185 2.94 -11.33 8.35
C VAL A 185 3.41 -10.25 7.37
N LEU A 186 2.75 -9.09 7.37
CA LEU A 186 3.12 -7.97 6.51
C LEU A 186 4.54 -7.44 6.84
N ALA A 187 4.86 -7.32 8.11
CA ALA A 187 6.18 -6.86 8.56
C ALA A 187 7.29 -7.82 8.09
N VAL A 188 7.10 -9.14 8.27
CA VAL A 188 8.06 -10.16 7.84
C VAL A 188 8.24 -10.14 6.31
N LEU A 189 7.14 -10.09 5.55
CA LEU A 189 7.19 -10.03 4.09
C LEU A 189 7.85 -8.73 3.59
N ALA A 190 7.49 -7.59 4.17
CA ALA A 190 8.06 -6.30 3.80
C ALA A 190 9.54 -6.18 4.20
N TRP A 191 9.91 -6.79 5.34
CA TRP A 191 11.30 -6.82 5.81
C TRP A 191 12.20 -7.66 4.90
N ARG A 192 11.73 -8.82 4.44
CA ARG A 192 12.52 -9.75 3.60
C ARG A 192 12.60 -9.31 2.16
N SER A 193 11.48 -8.93 1.57
CA SER A 193 11.35 -8.83 0.10
C SER A 193 10.57 -7.60 -0.37
N GLY A 194 10.38 -6.60 0.49
CA GLY A 194 9.71 -5.36 0.14
C GLY A 194 8.21 -5.54 -0.11
N ARG A 195 7.77 -5.38 -1.36
CA ARG A 195 6.33 -5.40 -1.71
C ARG A 195 5.79 -6.76 -2.13
N THR A 196 6.26 -7.83 -1.51
CA THR A 196 5.83 -9.21 -1.85
C THR A 196 4.33 -9.38 -1.67
N TYR A 197 3.74 -8.90 -0.58
CA TYR A 197 2.30 -8.99 -0.36
C TYR A 197 1.48 -8.39 -1.50
N CYS A 198 1.81 -7.16 -1.93
CA CYS A 198 1.13 -6.49 -3.04
C CYS A 198 1.29 -7.20 -4.38
N ASN A 199 2.35 -7.97 -4.55
CA ASN A 199 2.68 -8.63 -5.81
C ASN A 199 2.23 -10.09 -5.89
N THR A 200 1.92 -10.74 -4.76
CA THR A 200 1.60 -12.17 -4.73
C THR A 200 0.23 -12.47 -4.11
N ILE A 201 -0.16 -11.75 -3.05
CA ILE A 201 -1.35 -12.06 -2.25
C ILE A 201 -2.49 -11.10 -2.56
N CYS A 202 -2.19 -9.80 -2.74
CA CYS A 202 -3.20 -8.75 -2.88
C CYS A 202 -4.00 -8.87 -4.20
N PRO A 203 -5.34 -9.07 -4.15
CA PRO A 203 -6.18 -9.17 -5.35
C PRO A 203 -6.20 -7.86 -6.15
N VAL A 204 -6.32 -6.71 -5.48
CA VAL A 204 -6.27 -5.39 -6.12
C VAL A 204 -4.93 -5.20 -6.84
N GLY A 205 -3.82 -5.61 -6.20
CA GLY A 205 -2.50 -5.59 -6.81
C GLY A 205 -2.39 -6.49 -8.04
N THR A 206 -3.16 -7.57 -8.11
CA THR A 206 -3.19 -8.46 -9.27
C THR A 206 -3.96 -7.85 -10.43
N VAL A 207 -5.14 -7.31 -10.19
CA VAL A 207 -5.96 -6.64 -11.22
C VAL A 207 -5.22 -5.44 -11.81
N LEU A 208 -4.77 -4.51 -10.97
CA LEU A 208 -4.03 -3.33 -11.42
C LEU A 208 -2.68 -3.71 -12.07
N GLY A 209 -2.07 -4.81 -11.64
CA GLY A 209 -0.87 -5.35 -12.25
C GLY A 209 -1.08 -5.89 -13.66
N PHE A 210 -2.24 -6.46 -13.95
CA PHE A 210 -2.61 -6.84 -15.32
C PHE A 210 -2.75 -5.61 -16.21
N LEU A 211 -3.48 -4.59 -15.75
CA LEU A 211 -3.67 -3.34 -16.47
C LEU A 211 -2.36 -2.58 -16.71
N SER A 212 -1.44 -2.58 -15.73
CA SER A 212 -0.18 -1.85 -15.82
C SER A 212 0.80 -2.40 -16.87
N LYS A 213 0.56 -3.59 -17.42
CA LYS A 213 1.31 -4.08 -18.59
C LYS A 213 1.08 -3.18 -19.82
N TYR A 214 -0.10 -2.58 -19.91
CA TYR A 214 -0.53 -1.72 -21.03
C TYR A 214 -0.38 -0.23 -20.71
N SER A 215 0.31 0.13 -19.59
CA SER A 215 0.48 1.53 -19.23
C SER A 215 1.34 2.29 -20.25
N LEU A 216 0.97 3.56 -20.49
CA LEU A 216 1.67 4.44 -21.44
C LEU A 216 3.04 4.89 -20.88
N LEU A 217 3.07 5.36 -19.65
CA LEU A 217 4.30 5.83 -19.00
C LEU A 217 4.96 4.70 -18.23
N LYS A 218 6.04 4.14 -18.78
CA LYS A 218 6.80 3.03 -18.20
C LYS A 218 8.26 3.41 -17.98
N PRO A 219 8.88 2.97 -16.89
CA PRO A 219 10.33 3.00 -16.78
C PRO A 219 10.93 1.97 -17.73
N VAL A 220 11.83 2.37 -18.64
CA VAL A 220 12.49 1.49 -19.60
C VAL A 220 14.00 1.51 -19.31
N ILE A 221 14.65 0.36 -19.47
CA ILE A 221 16.10 0.23 -19.37
C ILE A 221 16.70 0.52 -20.76
N ASP A 222 17.49 1.60 -20.87
CA ASP A 222 18.25 1.88 -22.08
C ASP A 222 19.46 0.94 -22.12
N THR A 223 19.38 -0.11 -22.95
CA THR A 223 20.43 -1.14 -23.08
C THR A 223 21.74 -0.58 -23.58
N LYS A 224 21.71 0.51 -24.39
CA LYS A 224 22.92 1.15 -24.93
C LYS A 224 23.73 1.89 -23.85
N LYS A 225 23.07 2.34 -22.79
CA LYS A 225 23.67 3.09 -21.66
C LYS A 225 23.80 2.26 -20.39
N CYS A 226 23.34 1.01 -20.41
CA CYS A 226 23.32 0.15 -19.25
C CYS A 226 24.69 -0.52 -19.03
N SER A 227 25.34 -0.17 -17.93
CA SER A 227 26.60 -0.80 -17.49
C SER A 227 26.41 -2.12 -16.74
N SER A 228 25.19 -2.69 -16.71
CA SER A 228 24.85 -3.93 -15.99
C SER A 228 25.23 -3.96 -14.49
N CYS A 229 25.42 -2.80 -13.86
CA CYS A 229 25.88 -2.65 -12.46
C CYS A 229 24.89 -3.18 -11.41
N GLY A 230 23.65 -3.44 -11.78
CA GLY A 230 22.64 -4.02 -10.91
C GLY A 230 22.03 -3.10 -9.86
N LEU A 231 22.35 -1.81 -9.82
CA LEU A 231 21.84 -0.87 -8.84
C LEU A 231 20.29 -0.73 -8.90
N CYS A 232 19.73 -0.74 -10.11
CA CYS A 232 18.28 -0.68 -10.33
C CYS A 232 17.54 -1.86 -9.68
N ALA A 233 18.04 -3.09 -9.82
CA ALA A 233 17.43 -4.27 -9.21
C ALA A 233 17.64 -4.31 -7.69
N ARG A 234 18.82 -3.91 -7.20
CA ARG A 234 19.08 -3.85 -5.75
C ARG A 234 18.21 -2.85 -5.01
N ASN A 235 17.78 -1.78 -5.69
CA ASN A 235 16.86 -0.77 -5.12
C ASN A 235 15.39 -1.03 -5.47
N CYS A 236 15.08 -2.09 -6.24
CA CYS A 236 13.72 -2.39 -6.66
C CYS A 236 12.92 -3.11 -5.56
N LYS A 237 12.09 -2.39 -4.82
CA LYS A 237 11.21 -2.94 -3.76
C LYS A 237 10.21 -3.99 -4.27
N ALA A 238 9.88 -3.96 -5.56
CA ALA A 238 8.97 -4.91 -6.18
C ALA A 238 9.68 -6.17 -6.70
N SER A 239 11.02 -6.21 -6.66
CA SER A 239 11.86 -7.32 -7.17
C SER A 239 11.52 -7.73 -8.61
N CYS A 240 11.14 -6.76 -9.46
CA CYS A 240 10.61 -6.97 -10.81
C CYS A 240 11.62 -6.69 -11.92
N ILE A 241 12.86 -6.29 -11.61
CA ILE A 241 13.89 -5.94 -12.61
C ILE A 241 14.86 -7.10 -12.78
N ASN A 242 14.87 -7.68 -13.97
CA ASN A 242 15.82 -8.71 -14.37
C ASN A 242 16.98 -8.09 -15.16
N ILE A 243 18.16 -7.99 -14.54
CA ILE A 243 19.33 -7.38 -15.15
C ILE A 243 19.94 -8.28 -16.23
N LYS A 244 19.82 -9.61 -16.10
CA LYS A 244 20.41 -10.55 -17.06
C LYS A 244 19.81 -10.41 -18.45
N VAL A 245 18.51 -10.07 -18.53
CA VAL A 245 17.75 -9.90 -19.78
C VAL A 245 17.41 -8.43 -20.05
N HIS A 246 17.79 -7.51 -19.14
CA HIS A 246 17.47 -6.08 -19.19
C HIS A 246 15.95 -5.80 -19.28
N GLU A 247 15.13 -6.64 -18.64
CA GLU A 247 13.68 -6.54 -18.67
C GLU A 247 13.08 -6.14 -17.31
N ILE A 248 11.96 -5.41 -17.37
CA ILE A 248 11.15 -5.04 -16.22
C ILE A 248 9.81 -5.74 -16.33
N ASP A 249 9.43 -6.54 -15.31
CA ASP A 249 8.08 -7.10 -15.22
C ASP A 249 7.09 -6.01 -14.76
N TYR A 250 6.43 -5.38 -15.73
CA TYR A 250 5.46 -4.30 -15.48
C TYR A 250 4.24 -4.77 -14.70
N SER A 251 3.90 -6.05 -14.75
CA SER A 251 2.80 -6.59 -13.94
C SER A 251 3.07 -6.50 -12.43
N ARG A 252 4.34 -6.32 -12.03
CA ARG A 252 4.80 -6.23 -10.64
C ARG A 252 5.38 -4.87 -10.30
N CYS A 253 5.74 -4.08 -11.31
CA CYS A 253 6.25 -2.74 -11.11
C CYS A 253 5.16 -1.84 -10.48
N VAL A 254 5.49 -1.20 -9.37
CA VAL A 254 4.57 -0.33 -8.63
C VAL A 254 4.79 1.16 -8.94
N ALA A 255 5.49 1.46 -10.01
CA ALA A 255 5.80 2.84 -10.44
C ALA A 255 6.35 3.74 -9.31
N CYS A 256 7.21 3.18 -8.45
CA CYS A 256 7.77 3.92 -7.30
C CYS A 256 8.86 4.93 -7.68
N MET A 257 9.34 4.90 -8.92
CA MET A 257 10.40 5.76 -9.48
C MET A 257 11.74 5.72 -8.71
N ASP A 258 11.91 4.78 -7.77
CA ASP A 258 13.16 4.66 -7.02
C ASP A 258 14.32 4.22 -7.92
N SER A 259 14.06 3.29 -8.87
CA SER A 259 15.07 2.84 -9.84
C SER A 259 15.49 3.95 -10.80
N VAL A 260 14.55 4.80 -11.24
CA VAL A 260 14.80 5.91 -12.17
C VAL A 260 15.71 6.97 -11.56
N SER A 261 15.64 7.18 -10.24
CA SER A 261 16.43 8.22 -9.56
C SER A 261 17.90 7.82 -9.30
N TYR A 262 18.23 6.51 -9.38
CA TYR A 262 19.57 6.00 -9.08
C TYR A 262 20.35 5.53 -10.32
N THR A 263 19.70 5.50 -11.50
CA THR A 263 20.26 4.92 -12.71
C THR A 263 19.89 5.76 -13.92
N HIS A 264 20.55 5.50 -15.06
CA HIS A 264 20.22 6.07 -16.37
C HIS A 264 18.88 5.53 -16.95
N LEU A 265 17.99 5.00 -16.11
CA LEU A 265 16.63 4.66 -16.48
C LEU A 265 15.86 5.93 -16.80
N ARG A 266 15.40 6.07 -18.01
CA ARG A 266 14.45 7.12 -18.40
C ARG A 266 13.03 6.61 -18.23
N ALA A 267 12.14 7.44 -17.70
CA ALA A 267 10.72 7.27 -17.88
C ALA A 267 10.44 7.66 -19.35
N HIS A 268 10.33 6.68 -20.23
CA HIS A 268 10.01 6.94 -21.64
C HIS A 268 8.49 6.95 -21.82
N GLU A 269 8.02 7.99 -22.48
CA GLU A 269 6.73 7.99 -23.14
C GLU A 269 6.87 7.04 -24.33
N THR A 270 6.38 5.83 -24.21
CA THR A 270 6.22 4.95 -25.35
C THR A 270 4.91 5.31 -26.02
N LEU A 271 4.93 6.35 -26.85
CA LEU A 271 4.06 6.40 -28.00
C LEU A 271 4.60 5.34 -28.98
N ALA A 272 4.06 4.17 -28.94
CA ALA A 272 4.16 3.17 -30.00
C ALA A 272 2.81 2.96 -30.61
#